data_0a4d318a6a2dbe9eeaf9694f684358de
#
_entry.id   0a4d318a6a2dbe9eeaf9694f684358de
#
_cell.length_a   1.000
_cell.length_b   1.000
_cell.length_c   1.000
_cell.angle_alpha   90.00
_cell.angle_beta   90.00
_cell.angle_gamma   90.00
#
_symmetry.space_group_name_H-M   'P 1'
#
loop_
_entity.id
_entity.type
_entity.pdbx_description
1 polymer ?
#
loop_
_entity_poly.entity_id
_entity_poly.type
_entity_poly.pdbx_seq_one_letter_code
_entity_poly.pdbx_strand_id
1 'polypeptide(L)'
;ASLKGSLQDIMKQMGFNNETIPDLVDEEEEEEVEEQEEEDEAEEDIEEAEDKVEEETVDKSLSKTNLQKEETEQVNKDGFISETKLVISDNLLISTETLWHQIPLDPETNQQHDLLSKEQIDKLFQRGKEALEHDNSVFYDEFTKNNSQRKFMADILQGGTLNDKISALTLLIQESPIHNLKSLETLMGFCNKKSRNSILATLAALKDMFLNGGLIPDRKLVYFKNQNLSMMLNKKTLAIWYFEDFLKKFYFQILEVFEKLSHDPIIHIRMNVLTHVIDLLAAKPEQEYNLLRLAVNKLGDIDNKVSSKASYQLLRLQTIHPNMKSIIIDAIVDIALKKNEGYHTIYYSVQTLNQTILK
;
A
#
# COMPACT_ATOMS: atom_id res chain seq x y z
N ALA A 1 -10.23 18.71 1.37
CA ALA A 1 -9.09 19.55 0.97
C ALA A 1 -8.76 19.20 -0.48
N SER A 2 -8.44 20.21 -1.32
CA SER A 2 -8.03 19.93 -2.69
C SER A 2 -6.65 19.27 -2.66
N LEU A 3 -6.35 18.38 -3.59
CA LEU A 3 -5.07 17.69 -3.72
C LEU A 3 -3.89 18.66 -3.72
N LYS A 4 -4.08 19.82 -4.37
CA LYS A 4 -3.15 20.95 -4.38
C LYS A 4 -2.86 21.46 -2.96
N GLY A 5 -3.88 21.55 -2.10
CA GLY A 5 -3.69 21.94 -0.70
C GLY A 5 -2.85 20.92 0.09
N SER A 6 -3.07 19.62 -0.13
CA SER A 6 -2.29 18.56 0.53
C SER A 6 -0.82 18.59 0.10
N LEU A 7 -0.53 18.79 -1.18
CA LEU A 7 0.84 18.94 -1.69
C LEU A 7 1.52 20.22 -1.15
N GLN A 8 0.78 21.33 -1.08
CA GLN A 8 1.27 22.57 -0.47
C GLN A 8 1.60 22.41 1.02
N ASP A 9 0.79 21.63 1.76
CA ASP A 9 1.05 21.32 3.16
C ASP A 9 2.33 20.50 3.35
N ILE A 10 2.60 19.53 2.47
CA ILE A 10 3.86 18.77 2.47
C ILE A 10 5.04 19.70 2.17
N MET A 11 4.95 20.51 1.13
CA MET A 11 6.00 21.48 0.79
C MET A 11 6.26 22.48 1.91
N LYS A 12 5.20 22.96 2.58
CA LYS A 12 5.32 23.84 3.73
C LYS A 12 6.02 23.16 4.91
N GLN A 13 5.75 21.89 5.15
CA GLN A 13 6.46 21.08 6.16
C GLN A 13 7.96 20.96 5.82
N MET A 14 8.29 20.81 4.54
CA MET A 14 9.69 20.81 4.06
C MET A 14 10.35 22.20 4.07
N GLY A 15 9.63 23.26 4.52
CA GLY A 15 10.14 24.63 4.67
C GLY A 15 10.04 25.51 3.44
N PHE A 16 9.27 25.14 2.42
CA PHE A 16 8.98 25.95 1.22
C PHE A 16 7.65 26.70 1.39
N ASN A 17 7.70 27.88 1.98
CA ASN A 17 6.48 28.60 2.37
C ASN A 17 5.81 29.43 1.26
N ASN A 18 6.51 29.73 0.14
CA ASN A 18 6.07 30.70 -0.86
C ASN A 18 6.01 30.17 -2.30
N GLU A 19 6.16 28.88 -2.53
CA GLU A 19 6.11 28.33 -3.89
C GLU A 19 4.68 27.91 -4.22
N THR A 20 4.13 28.47 -5.29
CA THR A 20 2.83 28.07 -5.83
C THR A 20 3.00 26.83 -6.69
N ILE A 21 2.32 25.77 -6.32
CA ILE A 21 2.19 24.59 -7.18
C ILE A 21 1.33 25.01 -8.39
N PRO A 22 1.81 24.86 -9.64
CA PRO A 22 0.99 25.07 -10.83
C PRO A 22 -0.31 24.26 -10.72
N ASP A 23 -1.39 24.76 -11.28
CA ASP A 23 -2.56 23.92 -11.42
C ASP A 23 -2.13 22.70 -12.22
N LEU A 24 -2.48 21.53 -11.72
CA LEU A 24 -2.46 20.31 -12.50
C LEU A 24 -3.52 20.55 -13.57
N VAL A 25 -3.13 21.19 -14.66
CA VAL A 25 -3.96 21.31 -15.85
C VAL A 25 -4.27 19.87 -16.23
N ASP A 26 -5.52 19.58 -16.49
CA ASP A 26 -5.94 18.30 -17.03
C ASP A 26 -5.34 18.19 -18.45
N GLU A 27 -4.04 17.87 -18.55
CA GLU A 27 -3.39 17.37 -19.76
C GLU A 27 -3.98 15.98 -20.14
N GLU A 28 -4.91 15.52 -19.31
CA GLU A 28 -5.54 14.20 -19.37
C GLU A 28 -6.55 14.06 -20.54
N GLU A 29 -7.01 15.16 -21.15
CA GLU A 29 -7.97 15.02 -22.29
C GLU A 29 -7.29 14.73 -23.62
N GLU A 30 -5.99 15.03 -23.79
CA GLU A 30 -5.24 14.69 -25.00
C GLU A 30 -4.60 13.29 -24.93
N GLU A 31 -4.16 12.84 -23.75
CA GLU A 31 -3.61 11.47 -23.57
C GLU A 31 -4.67 10.38 -23.64
N GLU A 32 -5.95 10.63 -23.27
CA GLU A 32 -7.01 9.60 -23.35
C GLU A 32 -7.34 9.18 -24.78
N VAL A 33 -7.00 9.97 -25.78
CA VAL A 33 -7.26 9.65 -27.21
C VAL A 33 -6.12 8.82 -27.81
N GLU A 34 -4.86 9.10 -27.43
CA GLU A 34 -3.70 8.33 -27.90
C GLU A 34 -3.59 6.97 -27.21
N GLU A 35 -3.98 6.85 -25.91
CA GLU A 35 -3.93 5.57 -25.19
C GLU A 35 -5.02 4.56 -25.63
N GLN A 36 -6.14 5.01 -26.23
CA GLN A 36 -7.14 4.07 -26.78
C GLN A 36 -6.64 3.39 -28.06
N GLU A 37 -5.77 4.03 -28.83
CA GLU A 37 -5.18 3.44 -30.04
C GLU A 37 -4.02 2.48 -29.69
N GLU A 38 -3.25 2.72 -28.59
CA GLU A 38 -2.21 1.80 -28.12
C GLU A 38 -2.76 0.57 -27.36
N GLU A 39 -3.95 0.66 -26.74
CA GLU A 39 -4.57 -0.51 -26.09
C GLU A 39 -5.09 -1.55 -27.08
N ASP A 40 -5.53 -1.13 -28.26
CA ASP A 40 -6.00 -2.05 -29.31
C ASP A 40 -4.82 -2.78 -30.00
N GLU A 41 -3.62 -2.16 -30.09
CA GLU A 41 -2.40 -2.81 -30.61
C GLU A 41 -1.75 -3.76 -29.58
N ALA A 42 -1.89 -3.50 -28.25
CA ALA A 42 -1.34 -4.34 -27.20
C ALA A 42 -2.15 -5.63 -26.94
N GLU A 43 -3.40 -5.72 -27.38
CA GLU A 43 -4.19 -6.96 -27.27
C GLU A 43 -3.78 -8.01 -28.32
N GLU A 44 -3.23 -7.63 -29.48
CA GLU A 44 -2.73 -8.57 -30.51
C GLU A 44 -1.37 -9.19 -30.15
N ASP A 45 -0.50 -8.48 -29.41
CA ASP A 45 0.84 -8.97 -29.02
C ASP A 45 0.85 -9.94 -27.84
N ILE A 46 -0.24 -10.05 -27.07
CA ILE A 46 -0.31 -10.94 -25.89
C ILE A 46 -0.67 -12.38 -26.26
N GLU A 47 -1.30 -12.63 -27.38
CA GLU A 47 -1.61 -14.00 -27.84
C GLU A 47 -0.38 -14.76 -28.41
N GLU A 48 0.71 -14.07 -28.80
CA GLU A 48 1.92 -14.72 -29.32
C GLU A 48 3.02 -15.01 -28.28
N ALA A 49 2.89 -14.54 -27.04
CA ALA A 49 3.95 -14.61 -26.02
C ALA A 49 3.83 -15.78 -25.01
N GLU A 50 2.76 -16.57 -25.02
CA GLU A 50 2.57 -17.68 -24.07
C GLU A 50 3.28 -19.00 -24.44
N ASP A 51 3.93 -19.08 -25.60
CA ASP A 51 4.46 -20.36 -26.11
C ASP A 51 6.00 -20.54 -26.03
N LYS A 52 6.74 -19.65 -25.43
CA LYS A 52 8.21 -19.78 -25.32
C LYS A 52 8.77 -19.29 -24.00
N VAL A 53 8.68 -20.08 -22.92
CA VAL A 53 9.72 -20.11 -21.86
C VAL A 53 9.79 -21.50 -21.24
N GLU A 54 10.60 -22.36 -21.80
CA GLU A 54 11.23 -23.45 -21.04
C GLU A 54 12.76 -23.37 -21.25
N GLU A 55 13.45 -23.55 -20.12
CA GLU A 55 14.86 -23.87 -19.96
C GLU A 55 15.93 -22.76 -20.17
N GLU A 56 16.51 -22.32 -19.07
CA GLU A 56 17.95 -22.50 -18.85
C GLU A 56 18.32 -22.36 -17.37
N THR A 57 19.01 -23.36 -16.88
CA THR A 57 19.46 -23.56 -15.50
C THR A 57 20.97 -23.28 -15.37
N VAL A 58 21.38 -22.84 -14.16
CA VAL A 58 22.64 -23.16 -13.44
C VAL A 58 23.93 -22.45 -13.89
N ASP A 59 24.72 -21.82 -13.08
CA ASP A 59 25.60 -22.31 -12.01
C ASP A 59 26.47 -21.20 -11.35
N LYS A 60 26.62 -21.30 -10.02
CA LYS A 60 27.74 -21.02 -9.11
C LYS A 60 28.80 -19.92 -9.44
N SER A 61 29.26 -19.16 -8.49
CA SER A 61 30.08 -19.59 -7.34
C SER A 61 30.49 -18.42 -6.43
N LEU A 62 30.64 -18.77 -5.15
CA LEU A 62 31.25 -18.02 -4.06
C LEU A 62 32.61 -17.37 -4.36
N SER A 63 32.87 -16.21 -3.78
CA SER A 63 34.07 -16.04 -2.95
C SER A 63 33.96 -14.83 -2.01
N LYS A 64 34.27 -15.09 -0.75
CA LYS A 64 34.51 -14.13 0.35
C LYS A 64 35.80 -13.36 0.12
N THR A 65 35.88 -12.10 0.46
CA THR A 65 36.96 -11.59 1.34
C THR A 65 36.66 -10.17 1.85
N ASN A 66 37.07 -9.97 3.07
CA ASN A 66 37.00 -8.80 3.94
C ASN A 66 37.80 -7.59 3.46
N LEU A 67 37.39 -6.43 3.94
CA LEU A 67 38.12 -5.37 4.66
C LEU A 67 38.11 -3.97 4.06
N GLN A 68 37.71 -3.10 4.95
CA GLN A 68 38.18 -1.72 5.21
C GLN A 68 37.46 -0.57 4.54
N LYS A 69 36.96 0.28 5.47
CA LYS A 69 36.53 1.66 5.36
C LYS A 69 37.42 2.50 4.47
N GLU A 70 36.82 3.18 3.53
CA GLU A 70 37.17 4.56 3.19
C GLU A 70 35.94 5.22 2.56
N GLU A 71 35.52 6.33 3.16
CA GLU A 71 34.49 7.21 2.67
C GLU A 71 34.98 7.86 1.38
N THR A 72 34.37 7.49 0.25
CA THR A 72 34.45 8.28 -0.97
C THR A 72 33.10 8.25 -1.67
N GLU A 73 32.49 9.42 -1.75
CA GLU A 73 31.32 9.67 -2.58
C GLU A 73 31.57 9.18 -4.02
N GLN A 74 30.96 8.07 -4.40
CA GLN A 74 30.92 7.63 -5.79
C GLN A 74 29.51 7.88 -6.34
N VAL A 75 29.40 8.94 -7.11
CA VAL A 75 28.26 9.17 -8.00
C VAL A 75 28.34 8.13 -9.12
N ASN A 76 27.42 7.18 -9.13
CA ASN A 76 27.28 6.24 -10.21
C ASN A 76 26.77 6.96 -11.48
N LYS A 77 27.27 6.55 -12.65
CA LYS A 77 27.03 7.17 -13.97
C LYS A 77 25.58 7.18 -14.44
N ASP A 78 24.66 6.61 -13.69
CA ASP A 78 23.22 6.50 -14.04
C ASP A 78 22.32 7.43 -13.23
N GLY A 79 22.89 8.43 -12.52
CA GLY A 79 22.11 9.49 -11.86
C GLY A 79 21.26 9.05 -10.66
N PHE A 80 21.33 7.80 -10.25
CA PHE A 80 20.68 7.31 -9.03
C PHE A 80 21.53 7.64 -7.81
N ILE A 81 20.96 8.43 -6.91
CA ILE A 81 21.54 8.69 -5.59
C ILE A 81 21.43 7.39 -4.80
N SER A 82 22.57 6.74 -4.55
CA SER A 82 22.65 5.59 -3.66
C SER A 82 22.15 6.00 -2.26
N GLU A 83 21.41 5.09 -1.65
CA GLU A 83 20.81 5.15 -0.30
C GLU A 83 21.66 5.94 0.71
N THR A 84 21.49 7.25 0.76
CA THR A 84 21.94 8.05 1.89
C THR A 84 20.85 7.91 2.96
N LYS A 85 21.02 6.94 3.87
CA LYS A 85 20.26 6.93 5.12
C LYS A 85 20.43 8.30 5.77
N LEU A 86 19.33 9.02 5.92
CA LEU A 86 19.32 10.24 6.73
C LEU A 86 19.82 9.86 8.14
N VAL A 87 20.95 10.41 8.53
CA VAL A 87 21.41 10.35 9.92
C VAL A 87 20.50 11.30 10.72
N ILE A 88 19.42 10.73 11.25
CA ILE A 88 18.48 11.48 12.07
C ILE A 88 18.97 11.43 13.52
N SER A 89 18.97 12.57 14.18
CA SER A 89 19.56 12.75 15.51
C SER A 89 18.80 12.01 16.61
N ASP A 90 19.45 11.86 17.76
CA ASP A 90 18.93 11.23 18.99
C ASP A 90 17.69 11.94 19.60
N ASN A 91 17.18 13.00 18.97
CA ASN A 91 16.07 13.82 19.50
C ASN A 91 14.67 13.33 19.08
N LEU A 92 14.57 12.36 18.17
CA LEU A 92 13.28 11.79 17.75
C LEU A 92 12.72 10.85 18.81
N LEU A 93 11.43 10.96 19.06
CA LEU A 93 10.70 10.04 19.93
C LEU A 93 10.65 8.62 19.32
N ILE A 94 10.51 8.55 17.99
CA ILE A 94 10.40 7.32 17.22
C ILE A 94 11.55 7.25 16.21
N SER A 95 12.41 6.21 16.35
CA SER A 95 13.53 6.01 15.43
C SER A 95 13.06 5.61 14.03
N THR A 96 13.71 6.13 13.02
CA THR A 96 13.48 5.78 11.59
C THR A 96 14.28 4.57 11.12
N GLU A 97 15.26 4.10 11.90
CA GLU A 97 16.12 2.97 11.53
C GLU A 97 15.43 1.62 11.61
N THR A 98 14.39 1.52 12.45
CA THR A 98 13.65 0.28 12.67
C THR A 98 12.22 0.41 12.17
N LEU A 99 11.66 -0.69 11.66
CA LEU A 99 10.26 -0.71 11.25
C LEU A 99 9.37 -0.35 12.43
N TRP A 100 8.39 0.50 12.22
CA TRP A 100 7.50 1.03 13.26
C TRP A 100 6.88 -0.04 14.16
N HIS A 101 6.57 -1.22 13.60
CA HIS A 101 5.95 -2.34 14.32
C HIS A 101 6.97 -3.24 15.06
N GLN A 102 8.28 -3.04 14.85
CA GLN A 102 9.35 -3.75 15.54
C GLN A 102 9.95 -2.92 16.69
N ILE A 103 9.53 -1.68 16.84
CA ILE A 103 10.00 -0.81 17.92
C ILE A 103 9.55 -1.39 19.25
N PRO A 104 10.46 -1.58 20.22
CA PRO A 104 10.10 -2.11 21.52
C PRO A 104 9.14 -1.15 22.25
N LEU A 105 8.00 -1.71 22.64
CA LEU A 105 7.00 -1.02 23.45
C LEU A 105 7.35 -1.20 24.94
N ASP A 106 6.76 -0.34 25.78
CA ASP A 106 6.98 -0.40 27.22
C ASP A 106 6.53 -1.73 27.82
N PRO A 107 7.24 -2.25 28.86
CA PRO A 107 6.86 -3.47 29.55
C PRO A 107 5.48 -3.38 30.23
N GLU A 108 4.99 -2.18 30.52
CA GLU A 108 3.65 -1.95 31.09
C GLU A 108 2.52 -2.30 30.12
N THR A 109 2.80 -2.42 28.80
CA THR A 109 1.80 -2.84 27.82
C THR A 109 1.30 -4.26 28.02
N ASN A 110 2.00 -5.09 28.78
CA ASN A 110 1.64 -6.48 29.08
C ASN A 110 0.81 -6.63 30.38
N GLN A 111 0.54 -5.55 31.08
CA GLN A 111 -0.27 -5.59 32.29
C GLN A 111 -1.77 -5.54 31.96
N GLN A 112 -2.59 -6.03 32.88
CA GLN A 112 -4.04 -6.17 32.75
C GLN A 112 -4.69 -4.83 32.36
N HIS A 113 -5.64 -4.89 31.41
CA HIS A 113 -6.41 -3.73 30.96
C HIS A 113 -7.10 -3.02 32.14
N ASP A 114 -6.82 -1.75 32.30
CA ASP A 114 -7.70 -0.89 33.07
C ASP A 114 -9.03 -0.72 32.31
N LEU A 115 -10.16 -0.86 33.01
CA LEU A 115 -11.46 -0.53 32.46
C LEU A 115 -11.58 0.99 32.30
N LEU A 116 -11.00 1.52 31.24
CA LEU A 116 -11.01 2.95 30.94
C LEU A 116 -12.37 3.41 30.42
N SER A 117 -12.80 4.57 30.85
CA SER A 117 -14.00 5.23 30.31
C SER A 117 -13.72 5.72 28.88
N LYS A 118 -14.78 5.86 28.08
CA LYS A 118 -14.65 6.38 26.71
C LYS A 118 -13.91 7.73 26.67
N GLU A 119 -14.17 8.61 27.60
CA GLU A 119 -13.50 9.91 27.70
C GLU A 119 -11.98 9.79 27.98
N GLN A 120 -11.58 8.79 28.76
CA GLN A 120 -10.17 8.52 29.02
C GLN A 120 -9.47 7.97 27.76
N ILE A 121 -10.14 7.08 27.02
CA ILE A 121 -9.64 6.56 25.74
C ILE A 121 -9.48 7.71 24.74
N ASP A 122 -10.45 8.60 24.62
CA ASP A 122 -10.38 9.75 23.71
C ASP A 122 -9.25 10.72 24.10
N LYS A 123 -9.00 10.92 25.42
CA LYS A 123 -7.85 11.71 25.89
C LYS A 123 -6.52 11.06 25.56
N LEU A 124 -6.38 9.74 25.71
CA LEU A 124 -5.17 9.01 25.33
C LEU A 124 -4.94 9.04 23.82
N PHE A 125 -6.00 8.91 23.03
CA PHE A 125 -5.95 9.03 21.57
C PHE A 125 -5.45 10.41 21.15
N GLN A 126 -5.99 11.48 21.76
CA GLN A 126 -5.55 12.84 21.49
C GLN A 126 -4.09 13.07 21.89
N ARG A 127 -3.64 12.54 23.04
CA ARG A 127 -2.23 12.59 23.46
C ARG A 127 -1.31 11.85 22.49
N GLY A 128 -1.74 10.69 21.95
CA GLY A 128 -1.00 9.96 20.95
C GLY A 128 -0.86 10.76 19.65
N LYS A 129 -1.94 11.40 19.21
CA LYS A 129 -1.96 12.29 18.06
C LYS A 129 -0.99 13.46 18.23
N GLU A 130 -1.09 14.19 19.34
CA GLU A 130 -0.21 15.34 19.65
C GLU A 130 1.26 14.93 19.74
N ALA A 131 1.54 13.76 20.35
CA ALA A 131 2.90 13.22 20.42
C ALA A 131 3.49 12.93 19.04
N LEU A 132 2.69 12.34 18.14
CA LEU A 132 3.11 12.05 16.77
C LEU A 132 3.25 13.33 15.94
N GLU A 133 2.35 14.30 16.07
CA GLU A 133 2.44 15.59 15.38
C GLU A 133 3.70 16.37 15.82
N HIS A 134 4.04 16.32 17.10
CA HIS A 134 5.28 16.92 17.61
C HIS A 134 6.51 16.22 17.03
N ASP A 135 6.53 14.88 17.04
CA ASP A 135 7.65 14.10 16.50
C ASP A 135 7.82 14.33 15.00
N ASN A 136 6.71 14.44 14.25
CA ASN A 136 6.73 14.82 12.85
C ASN A 136 7.36 16.19 12.61
N SER A 137 7.09 17.19 13.47
CA SER A 137 7.71 18.50 13.35
C SER A 137 9.23 18.45 13.53
N VAL A 138 9.70 17.67 14.51
CA VAL A 138 11.14 17.45 14.75
C VAL A 138 11.78 16.72 13.56
N PHE A 139 11.13 15.67 13.05
CA PHE A 139 11.60 14.93 11.87
C PHE A 139 11.78 15.86 10.66
N TYR A 140 10.78 16.68 10.34
CA TYR A 140 10.87 17.58 9.21
C TYR A 140 11.88 18.73 9.43
N ASP A 141 12.06 19.22 10.63
CA ASP A 141 13.09 20.20 10.97
C ASP A 141 14.50 19.65 10.72
N GLU A 142 14.72 18.37 11.00
CA GLU A 142 15.99 17.70 10.71
C GLU A 142 16.14 17.35 9.23
N PHE A 143 15.08 16.87 8.59
CA PHE A 143 15.03 16.64 7.14
C PHE A 143 15.34 17.93 6.35
N THR A 144 14.88 19.10 6.83
CA THR A 144 15.18 20.39 6.18
C THR A 144 16.64 20.79 6.25
N LYS A 145 17.46 20.20 7.11
CA LYS A 145 18.91 20.45 7.15
C LYS A 145 19.63 19.86 5.93
N ASN A 146 19.07 18.83 5.29
CA ASN A 146 19.59 18.25 4.06
C ASN A 146 19.05 19.00 2.82
N ASN A 147 19.67 20.13 2.49
CA ASN A 147 19.19 21.04 1.45
C ASN A 147 19.09 20.41 0.04
N SER A 148 19.96 19.46 -0.30
CA SER A 148 19.98 18.85 -1.64
C SER A 148 18.77 17.94 -1.88
N GLN A 149 18.53 17.02 -0.96
CA GLN A 149 17.41 16.07 -1.04
C GLN A 149 16.06 16.79 -0.94
N ARG A 150 15.98 17.74 -0.01
CA ARG A 150 14.80 18.59 0.15
C ARG A 150 14.44 19.33 -1.14
N LYS A 151 15.43 19.98 -1.77
CA LYS A 151 15.22 20.72 -3.02
C LYS A 151 14.74 19.80 -4.14
N PHE A 152 15.38 18.65 -4.31
CA PHE A 152 14.98 17.63 -5.29
C PHE A 152 13.53 17.17 -5.11
N MET A 153 13.12 16.84 -3.87
CA MET A 153 11.75 16.43 -3.58
C MET A 153 10.75 17.55 -3.85
N ALA A 154 11.08 18.79 -3.48
CA ALA A 154 10.22 19.94 -3.75
C ALA A 154 10.04 20.19 -5.25
N ASP A 155 11.13 20.11 -6.02
CA ASP A 155 11.10 20.29 -7.47
C ASP A 155 10.19 19.24 -8.14
N ILE A 156 10.27 17.98 -7.72
CA ILE A 156 9.39 16.91 -8.23
C ILE A 156 7.93 17.14 -7.83
N LEU A 157 7.67 17.44 -6.56
CA LEU A 157 6.28 17.65 -6.09
C LEU A 157 5.64 18.90 -6.75
N GLN A 158 6.44 19.89 -7.14
CA GLN A 158 5.97 21.11 -7.81
C GLN A 158 5.73 20.88 -9.30
N GLY A 159 6.75 20.44 -10.04
CA GLY A 159 6.78 20.42 -11.50
C GLY A 159 6.78 19.02 -12.14
N GLY A 160 6.86 17.95 -11.36
CA GLY A 160 6.93 16.58 -11.89
C GLY A 160 5.59 16.07 -12.42
N THR A 161 5.65 15.07 -13.29
CA THR A 161 4.47 14.32 -13.75
C THR A 161 3.77 13.64 -12.57
N LEU A 162 2.57 13.11 -12.79
CA LEU A 162 1.85 12.40 -11.74
C LEU A 162 2.65 11.19 -11.25
N ASN A 163 3.24 10.43 -12.15
CA ASN A 163 4.05 9.25 -11.80
C ASN A 163 5.29 9.66 -10.99
N ASP A 164 5.93 10.76 -11.34
CA ASP A 164 7.05 11.31 -10.57
C ASP A 164 6.62 11.70 -9.16
N LYS A 165 5.44 12.32 -9.03
CA LYS A 165 4.87 12.68 -7.72
C LYS A 165 4.53 11.46 -6.88
N ILE A 166 3.97 10.40 -7.49
CA ILE A 166 3.72 9.13 -6.81
C ILE A 166 5.04 8.53 -6.32
N SER A 167 6.07 8.50 -7.18
CA SER A 167 7.39 7.97 -6.82
C SER A 167 8.06 8.76 -5.70
N ALA A 168 8.01 10.09 -5.74
CA ALA A 168 8.55 10.94 -4.69
C ALA A 168 7.83 10.73 -3.34
N LEU A 169 6.50 10.65 -3.35
CA LEU A 169 5.72 10.36 -2.13
C LEU A 169 6.01 8.95 -1.60
N THR A 170 6.18 7.97 -2.49
CA THR A 170 6.55 6.60 -2.11
C THR A 170 7.90 6.57 -1.41
N LEU A 171 8.91 7.27 -1.93
CA LEU A 171 10.23 7.39 -1.31
C LEU A 171 10.14 8.02 0.09
N LEU A 172 9.38 9.12 0.25
CA LEU A 172 9.17 9.75 1.56
C LEU A 172 8.52 8.80 2.56
N ILE A 173 7.54 8.01 2.13
CA ILE A 173 6.85 7.04 3.00
C ILE A 173 7.78 5.88 3.36
N GLN A 174 8.57 5.38 2.41
CA GLN A 174 9.53 4.29 2.66
C GLN A 174 10.63 4.69 3.64
N GLU A 175 11.06 5.96 3.62
CA GLU A 175 12.03 6.47 4.57
C GLU A 175 11.52 6.42 6.01
N SER A 176 10.31 6.92 6.24
CA SER A 176 9.63 6.80 7.54
C SER A 176 8.12 6.86 7.40
N PRO A 177 7.42 5.72 7.40
CA PRO A 177 5.97 5.68 7.25
C PRO A 177 5.22 6.46 8.33
N ILE A 178 5.72 6.38 9.57
CA ILE A 178 5.06 6.96 10.74
C ILE A 178 5.10 8.49 10.74
N HIS A 179 6.13 9.10 10.12
CA HIS A 179 6.28 10.55 10.03
C HIS A 179 5.63 11.15 8.76
N ASN A 180 5.22 10.30 7.80
CA ASN A 180 4.71 10.72 6.49
C ASN A 180 3.21 10.42 6.29
N LEU A 181 2.36 10.63 7.31
CA LEU A 181 0.92 10.41 7.20
C LEU A 181 0.28 11.25 6.09
N LYS A 182 0.70 12.52 5.95
CA LYS A 182 0.18 13.42 4.91
C LYS A 182 0.52 12.94 3.50
N SER A 183 1.68 12.32 3.32
CA SER A 183 2.06 11.70 2.05
C SER A 183 1.14 10.52 1.71
N LEU A 184 0.79 9.68 2.70
CA LEU A 184 -0.20 8.60 2.54
C LEU A 184 -1.59 9.17 2.19
N GLU A 185 -2.05 10.21 2.89
CA GLU A 185 -3.34 10.87 2.59
C GLU A 185 -3.35 11.50 1.19
N THR A 186 -2.22 12.03 0.72
CA THR A 186 -2.08 12.59 -0.61
C THR A 186 -2.16 11.50 -1.68
N LEU A 187 -1.51 10.35 -1.48
CA LEU A 187 -1.65 9.20 -2.37
C LEU A 187 -3.10 8.70 -2.43
N MET A 188 -3.80 8.66 -1.28
CA MET A 188 -5.24 8.36 -1.30
C MET A 188 -6.03 9.40 -2.11
N GLY A 189 -5.62 10.67 -2.07
CA GLY A 189 -6.20 11.73 -2.88
C GLY A 189 -6.04 11.46 -4.39
N PHE A 190 -4.92 10.88 -4.83
CA PHE A 190 -4.74 10.46 -6.24
C PHE A 190 -5.67 9.30 -6.64
N CYS A 191 -6.01 8.39 -5.73
CA CYS A 191 -7.00 7.35 -5.97
C CYS A 191 -8.43 7.89 -6.20
N ASN A 192 -8.69 9.15 -5.86
CA ASN A 192 -9.99 9.80 -6.06
C ASN A 192 -10.07 10.64 -7.34
N LYS A 193 -9.01 10.65 -8.17
CA LYS A 193 -9.03 11.32 -9.48
C LYS A 193 -9.97 10.62 -10.47
N LYS A 194 -10.22 11.25 -11.61
CA LYS A 194 -11.03 10.67 -12.68
C LYS A 194 -10.24 9.72 -13.57
N SER A 195 -8.95 9.98 -13.78
CA SER A 195 -8.09 9.17 -14.63
C SER A 195 -7.88 7.78 -14.03
N ARG A 196 -8.24 6.76 -14.77
CA ARG A 196 -8.13 5.35 -14.36
C ARG A 196 -6.67 4.91 -14.25
N ASN A 197 -5.84 5.33 -15.20
CA ASN A 197 -4.41 5.00 -15.20
C ASN A 197 -3.70 5.59 -13.98
N SER A 198 -4.02 6.84 -13.60
CA SER A 198 -3.54 7.46 -12.37
C SER A 198 -3.93 6.67 -11.13
N ILE A 199 -5.16 6.18 -11.08
CA ILE A 199 -5.64 5.36 -9.94
C ILE A 199 -4.89 4.03 -9.90
N LEU A 200 -4.75 3.34 -11.04
CA LEU A 200 -4.05 2.06 -11.10
C LEU A 200 -2.57 2.19 -10.72
N ALA A 201 -1.87 3.21 -11.24
CA ALA A 201 -0.48 3.49 -10.87
C ALA A 201 -0.32 3.75 -9.37
N THR A 202 -1.23 4.55 -8.78
CA THR A 202 -1.22 4.82 -7.33
C THR A 202 -1.51 3.57 -6.51
N LEU A 203 -2.47 2.76 -6.93
CA LEU A 203 -2.80 1.48 -6.25
C LEU A 203 -1.67 0.47 -6.36
N ALA A 204 -0.95 0.42 -7.50
CA ALA A 204 0.21 -0.43 -7.66
C ALA A 204 1.34 -0.02 -6.69
N ALA A 205 1.62 1.28 -6.57
CA ALA A 205 2.60 1.81 -5.61
C ALA A 205 2.19 1.54 -4.16
N LEU A 206 0.93 1.75 -3.79
CA LEU A 206 0.40 1.45 -2.46
C LEU A 206 0.47 -0.06 -2.17
N LYS A 207 0.10 -0.91 -3.13
CA LYS A 207 0.22 -2.36 -2.99
C LYS A 207 1.67 -2.76 -2.71
N ASP A 208 2.62 -2.25 -3.48
CA ASP A 208 4.04 -2.56 -3.28
C ASP A 208 4.54 -2.14 -1.89
N MET A 209 4.17 -0.96 -1.42
CA MET A 209 4.49 -0.52 -0.05
C MET A 209 3.88 -1.41 1.02
N PHE A 210 2.67 -1.94 0.82
CA PHE A 210 2.05 -2.88 1.76
C PHE A 210 2.74 -4.23 1.79
N LEU A 211 3.20 -4.72 0.65
CA LEU A 211 3.86 -6.02 0.52
C LEU A 211 5.32 -5.96 0.98
N ASN A 212 6.08 -5.01 0.43
CA ASN A 212 7.53 -4.97 0.50
C ASN A 212 8.07 -3.80 1.35
N GLY A 213 7.31 -2.71 1.48
CA GLY A 213 7.74 -1.48 2.15
C GLY A 213 7.68 -1.50 3.68
N GLY A 214 7.36 -2.64 4.31
CA GLY A 214 7.28 -2.73 5.77
C GLY A 214 6.16 -1.90 6.41
N LEU A 215 5.23 -1.38 5.60
CA LEU A 215 4.12 -0.56 6.08
C LEU A 215 3.11 -1.39 6.87
N ILE A 216 2.80 -2.61 6.42
CA ILE A 216 1.91 -3.54 7.11
C ILE A 216 2.71 -4.70 7.69
N PRO A 217 2.59 -4.97 9.00
CA PRO A 217 3.23 -6.12 9.65
C PRO A 217 2.57 -7.45 9.22
N ASP A 218 3.23 -8.59 9.54
CA ASP A 218 2.70 -9.94 9.30
C ASP A 218 1.69 -10.37 10.37
N ARG A 219 1.05 -9.40 11.02
CA ARG A 219 -0.06 -9.55 11.96
C ARG A 219 -1.20 -8.62 11.60
N LYS A 220 -2.40 -8.91 12.10
CA LYS A 220 -3.54 -8.01 11.96
C LYS A 220 -3.29 -6.70 12.72
N LEU A 221 -3.64 -5.59 12.10
CA LEU A 221 -3.61 -4.28 12.73
C LEU A 221 -4.70 -4.19 13.81
N VAL A 222 -4.41 -3.48 14.89
CA VAL A 222 -5.32 -3.32 16.03
C VAL A 222 -5.80 -1.88 16.11
N TYR A 223 -7.11 -1.68 16.28
CA TYR A 223 -7.64 -0.34 16.54
C TYR A 223 -7.16 0.19 17.89
N PHE A 224 -6.93 1.49 17.99
CA PHE A 224 -6.48 2.15 19.21
C PHE A 224 -7.30 1.74 20.45
N LYS A 225 -8.61 1.73 20.34
CA LYS A 225 -9.54 1.34 21.42
C LYS A 225 -9.40 -0.10 21.89
N ASN A 226 -8.79 -0.97 21.08
CA ASN A 226 -8.62 -2.41 21.36
C ASN A 226 -7.19 -2.73 21.80
N GLN A 227 -6.32 -1.72 21.93
CA GLN A 227 -4.97 -1.85 22.47
C GLN A 227 -5.03 -1.98 24.01
N ASN A 228 -3.94 -2.43 24.61
CA ASN A 228 -3.80 -2.55 26.07
C ASN A 228 -3.59 -1.18 26.71
N LEU A 229 -4.66 -0.38 26.77
CA LEU A 229 -4.59 1.00 27.24
C LEU A 229 -4.44 1.09 28.75
N SER A 230 -3.50 1.94 29.21
CA SER A 230 -3.34 2.37 30.60
C SER A 230 -3.07 3.88 30.65
N MET A 231 -3.43 4.52 31.75
CA MET A 231 -3.17 5.97 31.94
C MET A 231 -1.69 6.30 32.09
N MET A 232 -0.83 5.30 32.38
CA MET A 232 0.61 5.46 32.60
C MET A 232 1.47 5.25 31.34
N LEU A 233 0.84 5.01 30.17
CA LEU A 233 1.57 4.75 28.94
C LEU A 233 2.41 5.94 28.47
N ASN A 234 3.60 5.63 27.94
CA ASN A 234 4.51 6.59 27.34
C ASN A 234 3.95 7.21 26.06
N LYS A 235 4.37 8.45 25.78
CA LYS A 235 4.01 9.15 24.54
C LYS A 235 4.40 8.36 23.28
N LYS A 236 5.54 7.65 23.31
CA LYS A 236 6.03 6.81 22.21
C LYS A 236 5.04 5.70 21.86
N THR A 237 4.61 4.93 22.86
CA THR A 237 3.64 3.84 22.69
C THR A 237 2.31 4.37 22.15
N LEU A 238 1.82 5.49 22.72
CA LEU A 238 0.57 6.11 22.27
C LEU A 238 0.66 6.62 20.83
N ALA A 239 1.79 7.19 20.41
CA ALA A 239 2.01 7.64 19.04
C ALA A 239 2.04 6.47 18.04
N ILE A 240 2.71 5.35 18.39
CA ILE A 240 2.74 4.14 17.57
C ILE A 240 1.34 3.54 17.43
N TRP A 241 0.56 3.44 18.50
CA TRP A 241 -0.80 2.92 18.45
C TRP A 241 -1.78 3.85 17.71
N TYR A 242 -1.57 5.16 17.80
CA TYR A 242 -2.31 6.12 16.97
C TYR A 242 -2.03 5.90 15.47
N PHE A 243 -0.76 5.71 15.10
CA PHE A 243 -0.37 5.40 13.73
C PHE A 243 -0.96 4.07 13.24
N GLU A 244 -0.96 3.03 14.07
CA GLU A 244 -1.55 1.73 13.74
C GLU A 244 -3.06 1.84 13.47
N ASP A 245 -3.80 2.63 14.28
CA ASP A 245 -5.22 2.92 14.08
C ASP A 245 -5.47 3.68 12.78
N PHE A 246 -4.63 4.69 12.51
CA PHE A 246 -4.67 5.43 11.25
C PHE A 246 -4.45 4.49 10.07
N LEU A 247 -3.41 3.67 10.11
CA LEU A 247 -3.05 2.74 9.03
C LEU A 247 -4.15 1.70 8.78
N LYS A 248 -4.80 1.22 9.84
CA LYS A 248 -5.94 0.29 9.71
C LYS A 248 -7.13 0.92 8.99
N LYS A 249 -7.45 2.18 9.30
CA LYS A 249 -8.50 2.94 8.62
C LYS A 249 -8.11 3.25 7.17
N PHE A 250 -6.87 3.63 6.94
CA PHE A 250 -6.32 3.90 5.62
C PHE A 250 -6.38 2.68 4.70
N TYR A 251 -5.98 1.51 5.21
CA TYR A 251 -6.07 0.25 4.46
C TYR A 251 -7.52 -0.09 4.08
N PHE A 252 -8.45 0.15 4.98
CA PHE A 252 -9.87 -0.06 4.69
C PHE A 252 -10.39 0.88 3.59
N GLN A 253 -9.97 2.14 3.57
CA GLN A 253 -10.32 3.08 2.48
C GLN A 253 -9.79 2.61 1.12
N ILE A 254 -8.61 2.00 1.07
CA ILE A 254 -8.08 1.41 -0.16
C ILE A 254 -8.93 0.22 -0.62
N LEU A 255 -9.43 -0.59 0.31
CA LEU A 255 -10.37 -1.66 -0.04
C LEU A 255 -11.67 -1.11 -0.66
N GLU A 256 -12.16 0.03 -0.17
CA GLU A 256 -13.32 0.71 -0.77
C GLU A 256 -13.04 1.16 -2.21
N VAL A 257 -11.82 1.61 -2.50
CA VAL A 257 -11.39 1.92 -3.88
C VAL A 257 -11.35 0.65 -4.72
N PHE A 258 -10.77 -0.45 -4.22
CA PHE A 258 -10.78 -1.73 -4.93
C PHE A 258 -12.20 -2.23 -5.20
N GLU A 259 -13.12 -2.12 -4.24
CA GLU A 259 -14.51 -2.49 -4.43
C GLU A 259 -15.16 -1.67 -5.56
N LYS A 260 -14.95 -0.35 -5.57
CA LYS A 260 -15.46 0.53 -6.62
C LYS A 260 -14.92 0.14 -8.00
N LEU A 261 -13.61 -0.01 -8.14
CA LEU A 261 -12.96 -0.35 -9.42
C LEU A 261 -13.25 -1.79 -9.86
N SER A 262 -13.59 -2.68 -8.93
CA SER A 262 -14.00 -4.04 -9.27
C SER A 262 -15.31 -4.08 -10.08
N HIS A 263 -16.04 -2.98 -10.15
CA HIS A 263 -17.25 -2.80 -10.94
C HIS A 263 -17.05 -1.85 -12.13
N ASP A 264 -15.81 -1.49 -12.45
CA ASP A 264 -15.49 -0.62 -13.59
C ASP A 264 -15.93 -1.29 -14.91
N PRO A 265 -16.44 -0.55 -15.90
CA PRO A 265 -16.82 -1.11 -17.19
C PRO A 265 -15.65 -1.75 -17.96
N ILE A 266 -14.42 -1.24 -17.76
CA ILE A 266 -13.22 -1.75 -18.46
C ILE A 266 -12.72 -3.05 -17.83
N ILE A 267 -12.59 -4.09 -18.66
CA ILE A 267 -12.16 -5.45 -18.25
C ILE A 267 -10.76 -5.42 -17.63
N HIS A 268 -9.82 -4.73 -18.27
CA HIS A 268 -8.43 -4.61 -17.82
C HIS A 268 -8.33 -4.09 -16.37
N ILE A 269 -9.11 -3.06 -16.02
CA ILE A 269 -9.14 -2.51 -14.66
C ILE A 269 -9.62 -3.56 -13.65
N ARG A 270 -10.73 -4.26 -13.97
CA ARG A 270 -11.25 -5.32 -13.10
C ARG A 270 -10.24 -6.46 -12.90
N MET A 271 -9.51 -6.82 -13.97
CA MET A 271 -8.46 -7.84 -13.92
C MET A 271 -7.26 -7.40 -13.05
N ASN A 272 -6.81 -6.15 -13.15
CA ASN A 272 -5.73 -5.61 -12.33
C ASN A 272 -6.12 -5.53 -10.86
N VAL A 273 -7.31 -5.02 -10.57
CA VAL A 273 -7.85 -4.97 -9.20
C VAL A 273 -7.91 -6.37 -8.59
N LEU A 274 -8.41 -7.36 -9.32
CA LEU A 274 -8.45 -8.75 -8.87
C LEU A 274 -7.05 -9.27 -8.52
N THR A 275 -6.04 -8.96 -9.36
CA THR A 275 -4.65 -9.35 -9.10
C THR A 275 -4.14 -8.69 -7.81
N HIS A 276 -4.36 -7.38 -7.63
CA HIS A 276 -3.94 -6.67 -6.41
C HIS A 276 -4.61 -7.21 -5.15
N VAL A 277 -5.91 -7.50 -5.23
CA VAL A 277 -6.68 -8.09 -4.11
C VAL A 277 -6.11 -9.45 -3.70
N ILE A 278 -5.81 -10.32 -4.66
CA ILE A 278 -5.25 -11.65 -4.39
C ILE A 278 -3.82 -11.55 -3.86
N ASP A 279 -2.98 -10.68 -4.41
CA ASP A 279 -1.61 -10.49 -3.94
C ASP A 279 -1.58 -10.02 -2.48
N LEU A 280 -2.44 -9.07 -2.12
CA LEU A 280 -2.57 -8.59 -0.73
C LEU A 280 -3.10 -9.69 0.20
N LEU A 281 -4.10 -10.45 -0.24
CA LEU A 281 -4.67 -11.55 0.53
C LEU A 281 -3.66 -12.68 0.75
N ALA A 282 -2.80 -12.94 -0.25
CA ALA A 282 -1.76 -13.95 -0.16
C ALA A 282 -0.59 -13.56 0.75
N ALA A 283 -0.30 -12.27 0.87
CA ALA A 283 0.89 -11.82 1.57
C ALA A 283 0.64 -11.32 3.00
N LYS A 284 -0.54 -10.75 3.29
CA LYS A 284 -0.81 -10.07 4.56
C LYS A 284 -2.13 -10.51 5.19
N PRO A 285 -2.18 -10.70 6.53
CA PRO A 285 -3.37 -11.18 7.23
C PRO A 285 -4.41 -10.07 7.51
N GLU A 286 -4.19 -8.85 7.01
CA GLU A 286 -5.11 -7.74 7.24
C GLU A 286 -6.29 -7.80 6.28
N GLN A 287 -7.52 -7.64 6.81
CA GLN A 287 -8.78 -7.61 6.06
C GLN A 287 -9.05 -8.85 5.18
N GLU A 288 -8.55 -10.03 5.55
CA GLU A 288 -8.67 -11.30 4.81
C GLU A 288 -10.10 -11.58 4.33
N TYR A 289 -11.07 -11.40 5.21
CA TYR A 289 -12.48 -11.67 4.89
C TYR A 289 -13.00 -10.77 3.76
N ASN A 290 -12.69 -9.48 3.81
CA ASN A 290 -13.16 -8.53 2.82
C ASN A 290 -12.46 -8.75 1.47
N LEU A 291 -11.15 -8.98 1.48
CA LEU A 291 -10.37 -9.29 0.28
C LEU A 291 -10.85 -10.60 -0.39
N LEU A 292 -11.06 -11.66 0.41
CA LEU A 292 -11.57 -12.93 -0.11
C LEU A 292 -12.95 -12.75 -0.74
N ARG A 293 -13.85 -11.99 -0.08
CA ARG A 293 -15.18 -11.73 -0.61
C ARG A 293 -15.14 -10.96 -1.93
N LEU A 294 -14.25 -9.96 -2.07
CA LEU A 294 -14.04 -9.26 -3.35
C LEU A 294 -13.58 -10.23 -4.44
N ALA A 295 -12.62 -11.10 -4.15
CA ALA A 295 -12.10 -12.07 -5.10
C ALA A 295 -13.16 -13.10 -5.53
N VAL A 296 -13.90 -13.68 -4.57
CA VAL A 296 -14.93 -14.69 -4.83
C VAL A 296 -16.10 -14.10 -5.63
N ASN A 297 -16.50 -12.85 -5.36
CA ASN A 297 -17.55 -12.16 -6.12
C ASN A 297 -17.20 -12.04 -7.61
N LYS A 298 -15.91 -12.06 -7.98
CA LYS A 298 -15.47 -12.01 -9.37
C LYS A 298 -15.67 -13.32 -10.17
N LEU A 299 -16.02 -14.42 -9.50
CA LEU A 299 -16.51 -15.62 -10.20
C LEU A 299 -17.82 -15.37 -10.95
N GLY A 300 -18.61 -14.40 -10.53
CA GLY A 300 -19.85 -13.95 -11.15
C GLY A 300 -19.67 -12.70 -12.04
N ASP A 301 -18.46 -12.36 -12.47
CA ASP A 301 -18.24 -11.22 -13.35
C ASP A 301 -18.93 -11.43 -14.71
N ILE A 302 -19.36 -10.36 -15.34
CA ILE A 302 -20.04 -10.40 -16.65
C ILE A 302 -19.11 -10.98 -17.73
N ASP A 303 -17.82 -10.72 -17.62
CA ASP A 303 -16.82 -11.14 -18.59
C ASP A 303 -16.16 -12.46 -18.20
N ASN A 304 -16.11 -13.39 -19.16
CA ASN A 304 -15.54 -14.72 -18.97
C ASN A 304 -14.05 -14.68 -18.62
N LYS A 305 -13.27 -13.71 -19.14
CA LYS A 305 -11.84 -13.57 -18.86
C LYS A 305 -11.64 -13.25 -17.39
N VAL A 306 -12.46 -12.35 -16.81
CA VAL A 306 -12.38 -11.99 -15.38
C VAL A 306 -12.77 -13.16 -14.48
N SER A 307 -13.87 -13.87 -14.80
CA SER A 307 -14.32 -15.04 -14.02
C SER A 307 -13.31 -16.20 -14.08
N SER A 308 -12.74 -16.47 -15.25
CA SER A 308 -11.69 -17.48 -15.40
C SER A 308 -10.43 -17.11 -14.63
N LYS A 309 -10.01 -15.85 -14.67
CA LYS A 309 -8.89 -15.34 -13.88
C LYS A 309 -9.17 -15.44 -12.38
N ALA A 310 -10.40 -15.15 -11.94
CA ALA A 310 -10.79 -15.28 -10.53
C ALA A 310 -10.69 -16.75 -10.06
N SER A 311 -11.22 -17.69 -10.86
CA SER A 311 -11.10 -19.12 -10.61
C SER A 311 -9.64 -19.55 -10.47
N TYR A 312 -8.79 -19.21 -11.44
CA TYR A 312 -7.36 -19.52 -11.40
C TYR A 312 -6.65 -18.94 -10.17
N GLN A 313 -6.89 -17.67 -9.85
CA GLN A 313 -6.26 -17.01 -8.72
C GLN A 313 -6.70 -17.58 -7.37
N LEU A 314 -7.96 -17.98 -7.23
CA LEU A 314 -8.46 -18.64 -6.01
C LEU A 314 -7.85 -20.05 -5.83
N LEU A 315 -7.63 -20.80 -6.91
CA LEU A 315 -6.93 -22.08 -6.87
C LEU A 315 -5.45 -21.90 -6.50
N ARG A 316 -4.79 -20.87 -7.06
CA ARG A 316 -3.42 -20.50 -6.70
C ARG A 316 -3.33 -20.13 -5.22
N LEU A 317 -4.27 -19.34 -4.69
CA LEU A 317 -4.32 -18.98 -3.27
C LEU A 317 -4.45 -20.21 -2.36
N GLN A 318 -5.26 -21.20 -2.72
CA GLN A 318 -5.38 -22.46 -1.98
C GLN A 318 -4.07 -23.26 -1.94
N THR A 319 -3.24 -23.11 -2.97
CA THR A 319 -1.91 -23.75 -3.03
C THR A 319 -0.91 -23.02 -2.14
N ILE A 320 -0.93 -21.68 -2.12
CA ILE A 320 -0.06 -20.85 -1.28
C ILE A 320 -0.42 -21.01 0.21
N HIS A 321 -1.72 -20.99 0.52
CA HIS A 321 -2.25 -21.07 1.89
C HIS A 321 -3.19 -22.26 2.07
N PRO A 322 -2.66 -23.50 2.26
CA PRO A 322 -3.48 -24.68 2.44
C PRO A 322 -4.45 -24.58 3.63
N ASN A 323 -4.07 -23.85 4.69
CA ASN A 323 -4.91 -23.65 5.88
C ASN A 323 -6.16 -22.79 5.61
N MET A 324 -6.13 -21.93 4.57
CA MET A 324 -7.29 -21.13 4.16
C MET A 324 -8.24 -21.89 3.23
N LYS A 325 -7.90 -23.09 2.79
CA LYS A 325 -8.64 -23.83 1.78
C LYS A 325 -10.12 -24.02 2.15
N SER A 326 -10.41 -24.41 3.38
CA SER A 326 -11.80 -24.60 3.84
C SER A 326 -12.59 -23.28 3.78
N ILE A 327 -11.99 -22.18 4.22
CA ILE A 327 -12.62 -20.84 4.22
C ILE A 327 -12.89 -20.38 2.79
N ILE A 328 -11.96 -20.65 1.86
CA ILE A 328 -12.13 -20.31 0.43
C ILE A 328 -13.25 -21.15 -0.19
N ILE A 329 -13.29 -22.47 0.10
CA ILE A 329 -14.35 -23.36 -0.37
C ILE A 329 -15.71 -22.89 0.15
N ASP A 330 -15.83 -22.61 1.43
CA ASP A 330 -17.07 -22.14 2.05
C ASP A 330 -17.55 -20.84 1.40
N ALA A 331 -16.63 -19.88 1.16
CA ALA A 331 -16.96 -18.64 0.49
C ALA A 331 -17.44 -18.84 -0.96
N ILE A 332 -16.86 -19.81 -1.71
CA ILE A 332 -17.31 -20.15 -3.07
C ILE A 332 -18.68 -20.83 -3.03
N VAL A 333 -18.91 -21.74 -2.09
CA VAL A 333 -20.20 -22.41 -1.89
C VAL A 333 -21.29 -21.40 -1.53
N ASP A 334 -20.99 -20.45 -0.65
CA ASP A 334 -21.94 -19.42 -0.23
C ASP A 334 -22.41 -18.58 -1.43
N ILE A 335 -21.49 -18.19 -2.33
CA ILE A 335 -21.88 -17.43 -3.52
C ILE A 335 -22.66 -18.30 -4.54
N ALA A 336 -22.27 -19.57 -4.70
CA ALA A 336 -22.94 -20.49 -5.62
C ALA A 336 -24.39 -20.80 -5.18
N LEU A 337 -24.66 -20.82 -3.87
CA LEU A 337 -25.96 -21.13 -3.30
C LEU A 337 -26.81 -19.88 -2.99
N LYS A 338 -26.26 -18.69 -3.23
CA LYS A 338 -26.98 -17.44 -2.97
C LYS A 338 -28.20 -17.34 -3.87
N LYS A 339 -29.32 -16.98 -3.26
CA LYS A 339 -30.61 -16.85 -3.95
C LYS A 339 -30.53 -15.75 -5.02
N ASN A 340 -30.98 -16.06 -6.23
CA ASN A 340 -31.02 -15.18 -7.41
C ASN A 340 -29.65 -14.88 -8.05
N GLU A 341 -28.62 -15.68 -7.77
CA GLU A 341 -27.38 -15.58 -8.56
C GLU A 341 -27.58 -16.10 -9.99
N GLY A 342 -26.84 -15.50 -10.93
CA GLY A 342 -26.86 -15.90 -12.34
C GLY A 342 -26.24 -17.29 -12.59
N TYR A 343 -26.69 -17.96 -13.66
CA TYR A 343 -26.11 -19.24 -14.10
C TYR A 343 -24.59 -19.17 -14.28
N HIS A 344 -24.08 -18.04 -14.74
CA HIS A 344 -22.66 -17.77 -14.94
C HIS A 344 -21.85 -17.90 -13.63
N THR A 345 -22.33 -17.28 -12.55
CA THR A 345 -21.73 -17.38 -11.22
C THR A 345 -21.68 -18.82 -10.72
N ILE A 346 -22.78 -19.56 -10.88
CA ILE A 346 -22.87 -20.95 -10.47
C ILE A 346 -21.89 -21.81 -11.27
N TYR A 347 -21.79 -21.60 -12.58
CA TYR A 347 -20.89 -22.34 -13.46
C TYR A 347 -19.42 -22.21 -13.01
N TYR A 348 -18.91 -20.97 -12.88
CA TYR A 348 -17.52 -20.75 -12.48
C TYR A 348 -17.25 -21.18 -11.04
N SER A 349 -18.21 -21.06 -10.14
CA SER A 349 -18.09 -21.57 -8.77
C SER A 349 -17.95 -23.08 -8.75
N VAL A 350 -18.82 -23.82 -9.44
CA VAL A 350 -18.75 -25.27 -9.53
C VAL A 350 -17.46 -25.74 -10.23
N GLN A 351 -17.08 -25.05 -11.32
CA GLN A 351 -15.82 -25.34 -12.00
C GLN A 351 -14.60 -25.19 -11.07
N THR A 352 -14.54 -24.12 -10.28
CA THR A 352 -13.46 -23.86 -9.31
C THR A 352 -13.45 -24.93 -8.22
N LEU A 353 -14.61 -25.32 -7.70
CA LEU A 353 -14.72 -26.39 -6.69
C LEU A 353 -14.26 -27.74 -7.23
N ASN A 354 -14.59 -28.08 -8.49
CA ASN A 354 -14.16 -29.33 -9.11
C ASN A 354 -12.64 -29.41 -9.31
N GLN A 355 -11.97 -28.27 -9.48
CA GLN A 355 -10.51 -28.21 -9.63
C GLN A 355 -9.79 -28.15 -8.27
N THR A 356 -10.51 -27.97 -7.18
CA THR A 356 -9.94 -27.92 -5.84
C THR A 356 -9.46 -29.30 -5.38
N ILE A 357 -8.18 -29.42 -5.06
CA ILE A 357 -7.60 -30.67 -4.55
C ILE A 357 -7.86 -30.76 -3.04
N LEU A 358 -8.68 -31.72 -2.63
CA LEU A 358 -8.99 -32.01 -1.23
C LEU A 358 -7.95 -33.02 -0.67
N LYS A 359 -6.77 -32.54 -0.29
CA LYS A 359 -5.77 -33.36 0.41
C LYS A 359 -5.29 -32.63 1.64
#